data_ed846debfbbb1c5976a516fc55208823
#
_entry.id   ed846debfbbb1c5976a516fc55208823
#
_cell.length_a   1.000
_cell.length_b   1.000
_cell.length_c   1.000
_cell.angle_alpha   90.00
_cell.angle_beta   90.00
_cell.angle_gamma   90.00
#
_symmetry.space_group_name_H-M   'P 1'
#
loop_
_entity.id
_entity.type
_entity.pdbx_description
1 polymer ?
#
loop_
_entity_poly.entity_id
_entity_poly.type
_entity_poly.pdbx_seq_one_letter_code
_entity_poly.pdbx_strand_id
1 'polypeptide(L)'
;RIGPPATPAEAGTDRALWFEYLGLQSSGHGPKLPIAISFAAGAKNPITRGMADWKTGPEEHYNNIQVFPSAKVLARGKQTVKEKENDFAVVWTNDYRGTRVFNTTIGHFNETVSDPRYLDLVARGLLWACGKLDDSGKPVAGYGPAGS
;
A
#
# COMPACT_ATOMS: atom_id res chain seq x y z
N ARG A 1 -4.99 -19.32 -2.67
CA ARG A 1 -4.40 -20.32 -1.75
C ARG A 1 -4.07 -19.60 -0.45
N ILE A 2 -4.84 -19.85 0.62
CA ILE A 2 -4.52 -19.32 1.94
C ILE A 2 -3.34 -20.16 2.45
N GLY A 3 -2.14 -19.61 2.38
CA GLY A 3 -0.94 -20.23 2.95
C GLY A 3 -0.87 -20.03 4.47
N PRO A 4 0.06 -20.69 5.16
CA PRO A 4 0.33 -20.41 6.56
C PRO A 4 0.80 -18.94 6.73
N PRO A 5 0.70 -18.37 7.94
CA PRO A 5 1.27 -17.06 8.23
C PRO A 5 2.73 -16.99 7.76
N ALA A 6 3.13 -15.82 7.25
CA ALA A 6 4.51 -15.63 6.82
C ALA A 6 5.44 -15.93 7.99
N THR A 7 6.31 -16.92 7.83
CA THR A 7 7.38 -17.16 8.79
C THR A 7 8.34 -15.97 8.69
N PRO A 8 8.70 -15.32 9.82
CA PRO A 8 9.69 -14.26 9.80
C PRO A 8 10.97 -14.72 9.11
N ALA A 9 11.52 -13.90 8.24
CA ALA A 9 12.81 -14.21 7.64
C ALA A 9 13.87 -14.17 8.74
N GLU A 10 14.86 -15.08 8.63
CA GLU A 10 15.95 -15.16 9.58
C GLU A 10 16.75 -13.85 9.56
N ALA A 11 16.97 -13.25 10.75
CA ALA A 11 17.69 -11.99 10.89
C ALA A 11 19.11 -12.08 10.31
N GLY A 12 19.54 -11.04 9.60
CA GLY A 12 20.85 -10.97 8.94
C GLY A 12 20.90 -11.64 7.56
N THR A 13 19.81 -12.23 7.07
CA THR A 13 19.72 -12.73 5.69
C THR A 13 19.28 -11.63 4.72
N ASP A 14 19.62 -11.75 3.43
CA ASP A 14 19.15 -10.83 2.37
C ASP A 14 17.63 -10.76 2.30
N ARG A 15 16.97 -11.90 2.56
CA ARG A 15 15.50 -11.96 2.61
C ARG A 15 14.93 -11.12 3.77
N ALA A 16 15.56 -11.15 4.95
CA ALA A 16 15.15 -10.32 6.07
C ALA A 16 15.36 -8.83 5.76
N LEU A 17 16.52 -8.47 5.21
CA LEU A 17 16.81 -7.10 4.80
C LEU A 17 15.80 -6.57 3.79
N TRP A 18 15.38 -7.39 2.83
CA TRP A 18 14.35 -7.02 1.85
C TRP A 18 13.02 -6.67 2.52
N PHE A 19 12.55 -7.52 3.46
CA PHE A 19 11.29 -7.25 4.16
C PHE A 19 11.38 -6.10 5.16
N GLU A 20 12.53 -5.92 5.82
CA GLU A 20 12.80 -4.73 6.62
C GLU A 20 12.74 -3.45 5.79
N TYR A 21 13.33 -3.46 4.59
CA TYR A 21 13.25 -2.35 3.63
C TYR A 21 11.81 -2.05 3.23
N LEU A 22 11.05 -3.06 2.84
CA LEU A 22 9.63 -2.90 2.48
C LEU A 22 8.75 -2.53 3.68
N GLY A 23 9.09 -2.99 4.89
CA GLY A 23 8.30 -2.82 6.10
C GLY A 23 7.11 -3.78 6.22
N LEU A 24 7.01 -4.77 5.34
CA LEU A 24 5.92 -5.74 5.32
C LEU A 24 6.34 -7.03 4.62
N GLN A 25 5.86 -8.16 5.12
CA GLN A 25 5.97 -9.47 4.50
C GLN A 25 4.60 -10.09 4.31
N SER A 26 4.37 -10.74 3.16
CA SER A 26 3.19 -11.55 2.87
C SER A 26 3.61 -12.92 2.34
N SER A 27 2.81 -13.96 2.57
CA SER A 27 3.09 -15.32 2.05
C SER A 27 2.05 -15.83 1.06
N GLY A 28 1.06 -15.02 0.67
CA GLY A 28 0.06 -15.44 -0.29
C GLY A 28 -1.02 -14.38 -0.53
N HIS A 29 -2.02 -14.74 -1.32
CA HIS A 29 -3.17 -13.90 -1.63
C HIS A 29 -4.46 -14.72 -1.68
N GLY A 30 -5.59 -14.04 -1.60
CA GLY A 30 -6.92 -14.59 -1.78
C GLY A 30 -7.30 -14.78 -3.26
N PRO A 31 -8.56 -15.15 -3.53
CA PRO A 31 -9.10 -15.21 -4.88
C PRO A 31 -9.23 -13.82 -5.50
N LYS A 32 -9.34 -13.78 -6.83
CA LYS A 32 -9.60 -12.56 -7.60
C LYS A 32 -11.02 -12.05 -7.36
N LEU A 33 -11.19 -11.17 -6.38
CA LEU A 33 -12.45 -10.54 -5.99
C LEU A 33 -12.23 -9.05 -5.68
N PRO A 34 -13.26 -8.20 -5.76
CA PRO A 34 -13.12 -6.79 -5.40
C PRO A 34 -12.67 -6.59 -3.95
N ILE A 35 -11.81 -5.60 -3.73
CA ILE A 35 -11.31 -5.19 -2.41
C ILE A 35 -11.92 -3.84 -2.05
N ALA A 36 -12.56 -3.72 -0.89
CA ALA A 36 -12.99 -2.44 -0.33
C ALA A 36 -11.79 -1.77 0.37
N ILE A 37 -11.35 -0.65 -0.16
CA ILE A 37 -10.20 0.12 0.34
C ILE A 37 -10.70 1.21 1.27
N SER A 38 -10.12 1.29 2.47
CA SER A 38 -10.36 2.39 3.41
C SER A 38 -9.06 3.11 3.75
N PHE A 39 -9.09 4.44 3.66
CA PHE A 39 -7.97 5.34 3.96
C PHE A 39 -8.02 5.92 5.37
N ALA A 40 -8.92 5.48 6.24
CA ALA A 40 -9.05 6.00 7.60
C ALA A 40 -7.73 5.97 8.38
N ALA A 41 -6.93 4.91 8.22
CA ALA A 41 -5.64 4.75 8.88
C ALA A 41 -4.61 5.82 8.47
N GLY A 42 -4.68 6.31 7.23
CA GLY A 42 -3.75 7.28 6.64
C GLY A 42 -4.35 8.67 6.43
N ALA A 43 -5.53 8.98 6.98
CA ALA A 43 -6.27 10.20 6.66
C ALA A 43 -5.49 11.52 6.84
N LYS A 44 -4.49 11.53 7.72
CA LYS A 44 -3.60 12.68 7.97
C LYS A 44 -2.28 12.63 7.17
N ASN A 45 -2.00 11.53 6.48
CA ASN A 45 -0.76 11.40 5.72
C ASN A 45 -0.87 12.17 4.39
N PRO A 46 0.16 12.90 3.95
CA PRO A 46 0.15 13.64 2.69
C PRO A 46 -0.27 12.80 1.47
N ILE A 47 0.17 11.54 1.40
CA ILE A 47 -0.13 10.65 0.27
C ILE A 47 -1.63 10.39 0.13
N THR A 48 -2.31 10.15 1.25
CA THR A 48 -3.72 9.71 1.27
C THR A 48 -4.70 10.79 1.73
N ARG A 49 -4.18 12.00 1.99
CA ARG A 49 -5.01 13.14 2.42
C ARG A 49 -6.09 13.46 1.40
N GLY A 50 -7.35 13.46 1.85
CA GLY A 50 -8.51 13.75 1.02
C GLY A 50 -8.91 12.64 0.05
N MET A 51 -8.24 11.48 0.09
CA MET A 51 -8.70 10.32 -0.66
C MET A 51 -9.96 9.74 -0.03
N ALA A 52 -10.96 9.47 -0.87
CA ALA A 52 -12.19 8.77 -0.46
C ALA A 52 -11.98 7.26 -0.52
N ASP A 53 -12.66 6.56 0.38
CA ASP A 53 -12.74 5.10 0.33
C ASP A 53 -13.36 4.64 -1.00
N TRP A 54 -12.90 3.52 -1.54
CA TRP A 54 -13.36 2.99 -2.81
C TRP A 54 -13.26 1.47 -2.89
N LYS A 55 -13.85 0.90 -3.93
CA LYS A 55 -13.80 -0.53 -4.19
C LYS A 55 -13.11 -0.78 -5.52
N THR A 56 -12.13 -1.69 -5.53
CA THR A 56 -11.43 -2.09 -6.75
C THR A 56 -12.34 -2.90 -7.68
N GLY A 57 -11.96 -3.06 -8.94
CA GLY A 57 -12.35 -4.22 -9.72
C GLY A 57 -11.86 -5.52 -9.06
N PRO A 58 -12.06 -6.69 -9.71
CA PRO A 58 -11.48 -7.94 -9.20
C PRO A 58 -9.95 -7.81 -9.06
N GLU A 59 -9.44 -8.07 -7.84
CA GLU A 59 -8.03 -7.88 -7.48
C GLU A 59 -7.57 -9.00 -6.53
N GLU A 60 -6.28 -9.21 -6.42
CA GLU A 60 -5.67 -10.13 -5.47
C GLU A 60 -5.46 -9.46 -4.12
N HIS A 61 -6.16 -9.94 -3.10
CA HIS A 61 -5.95 -9.47 -1.74
C HIS A 61 -4.85 -10.29 -1.08
N TYR A 62 -3.66 -9.71 -0.95
CA TYR A 62 -2.53 -10.35 -0.29
C TYR A 62 -2.85 -10.57 1.18
N ASN A 63 -2.46 -11.72 1.70
CA ASN A 63 -2.82 -12.18 3.04
C ASN A 63 -1.61 -12.78 3.79
N ASN A 64 -1.86 -13.30 5.00
CA ASN A 64 -0.80 -13.76 5.90
C ASN A 64 0.26 -12.68 6.10
N ILE A 65 -0.20 -11.46 6.33
CA ILE A 65 0.64 -10.27 6.39
C ILE A 65 1.25 -10.12 7.78
N GLN A 66 2.55 -9.88 7.79
CA GLN A 66 3.29 -9.37 8.94
C GLN A 66 3.72 -7.95 8.61
N VAL A 67 3.23 -6.98 9.39
CA VAL A 67 3.63 -5.57 9.32
C VAL A 67 4.75 -5.34 10.33
N PHE A 68 5.86 -4.76 9.89
CA PHE A 68 6.99 -4.43 10.76
C PHE A 68 6.71 -3.12 11.54
N PRO A 69 7.30 -2.95 12.74
CA PRO A 69 7.04 -1.76 13.57
C PRO A 69 7.42 -0.43 12.92
N SER A 70 8.35 -0.44 11.96
CA SER A 70 8.78 0.75 11.21
C SER A 70 7.77 1.20 10.14
N ALA A 71 6.89 0.30 9.71
CA ALA A 71 5.90 0.60 8.68
C ALA A 71 4.69 1.34 9.24
N LYS A 72 4.18 2.30 8.46
CA LYS A 72 2.95 3.04 8.74
C LYS A 72 1.90 2.68 7.72
N VAL A 73 0.86 1.96 8.15
CA VAL A 73 -0.28 1.60 7.29
C VAL A 73 -1.07 2.86 6.96
N LEU A 74 -1.33 3.09 5.68
CA LEU A 74 -2.09 4.24 5.16
C LEU A 74 -3.48 3.84 4.67
N ALA A 75 -3.63 2.62 4.16
CA ALA A 75 -4.93 2.08 3.78
C ALA A 75 -5.02 0.59 4.11
N ARG A 76 -6.24 0.17 4.43
CA ARG A 76 -6.60 -1.22 4.64
C ARG A 76 -7.58 -1.66 3.56
N GLY A 77 -7.46 -2.92 3.16
CA GLY A 77 -8.35 -3.55 2.21
C GLY A 77 -9.18 -4.64 2.89
N LYS A 78 -10.48 -4.67 2.59
CA LYS A 78 -11.38 -5.72 3.04
C LYS A 78 -11.89 -6.53 1.86
N GLN A 79 -11.89 -7.84 2.02
CA GLN A 79 -12.40 -8.79 1.03
C GLN A 79 -13.10 -9.94 1.75
N THR A 80 -14.32 -10.26 1.36
CA THR A 80 -15.06 -11.40 1.91
C THR A 80 -14.87 -12.61 1.04
N VAL A 81 -14.38 -13.69 1.63
CA VAL A 81 -14.16 -14.99 0.97
C VAL A 81 -14.85 -16.08 1.78
N LYS A 82 -15.82 -16.78 1.21
CA LYS A 82 -16.58 -17.83 1.91
C LYS A 82 -17.08 -17.36 3.29
N GLU A 83 -17.79 -16.24 3.31
CA GLU A 83 -18.37 -15.62 4.51
C GLU A 83 -17.35 -15.08 5.55
N LYS A 84 -16.06 -15.25 5.30
CA LYS A 84 -15.01 -14.70 6.14
C LYS A 84 -14.52 -13.37 5.60
N GLU A 85 -14.64 -12.30 6.40
CA GLU A 85 -13.99 -11.03 6.08
C GLU A 85 -12.49 -11.13 6.39
N ASN A 86 -11.67 -10.74 5.41
CA ASN A 86 -10.24 -10.57 5.55
C ASN A 86 -9.95 -9.08 5.46
N ASP A 87 -9.16 -8.55 6.41
CA ASP A 87 -8.80 -7.15 6.51
C ASP A 87 -7.28 -7.04 6.68
N PHE A 88 -6.60 -6.54 5.64
CA PHE A 88 -5.14 -6.43 5.63
C PHE A 88 -4.67 -5.04 5.17
N ALA A 89 -3.43 -4.69 5.50
CA ALA A 89 -2.77 -3.52 4.95
C ALA A 89 -2.61 -3.68 3.42
N VAL A 90 -3.00 -2.65 2.66
CA VAL A 90 -2.87 -2.62 1.20
C VAL A 90 -2.05 -1.44 0.69
N VAL A 91 -1.89 -0.39 1.51
CA VAL A 91 -1.00 0.75 1.24
C VAL A 91 -0.27 1.09 2.53
N TRP A 92 1.03 1.27 2.45
CA TRP A 92 1.85 1.68 3.60
C TRP A 92 3.09 2.43 3.17
N THR A 93 3.68 3.14 4.12
CA THR A 93 5.03 3.70 4.00
C THR A 93 5.96 3.04 4.99
N ASN A 94 7.23 3.05 4.67
CA ASN A 94 8.30 2.67 5.59
C ASN A 94 9.41 3.71 5.54
N ASP A 95 10.17 3.82 6.62
CA ASP A 95 11.45 4.52 6.65
C ASP A 95 12.53 3.49 6.95
N TYR A 96 13.40 3.26 5.99
CA TYR A 96 14.51 2.35 6.16
C TYR A 96 15.82 3.13 6.12
N ARG A 97 16.41 3.34 7.28
CA ARG A 97 17.69 4.05 7.45
C ARG A 97 17.69 5.45 6.79
N GLY A 98 16.59 6.17 6.95
CA GLY A 98 16.39 7.50 6.34
C GLY A 98 15.91 7.48 4.88
N THR A 99 15.70 6.30 4.31
CA THR A 99 15.13 6.17 2.97
C THR A 99 13.62 6.00 3.05
N ARG A 100 12.88 6.89 2.41
CA ARG A 100 11.42 6.80 2.29
C ARG A 100 11.02 5.71 1.32
N VAL A 101 10.14 4.82 1.75
CA VAL A 101 9.63 3.71 0.94
C VAL A 101 8.10 3.78 0.91
N PHE A 102 7.52 3.86 -0.27
CA PHE A 102 6.09 3.75 -0.51
C PHE A 102 5.76 2.42 -1.14
N ASN A 103 4.73 1.75 -0.65
CA ASN A 103 4.33 0.44 -1.12
C ASN A 103 2.82 0.30 -1.23
N THR A 104 2.40 -0.55 -2.16
CA THR A 104 1.02 -1.04 -2.27
C THR A 104 1.00 -2.49 -2.74
N THR A 105 0.00 -3.27 -2.30
CA THR A 105 -0.26 -4.64 -2.77
C THR A 105 -1.39 -4.70 -3.79
N ILE A 106 -2.07 -3.60 -4.09
CA ILE A 106 -3.06 -3.52 -5.17
C ILE A 106 -2.39 -3.10 -6.48
N GLY A 107 -3.01 -3.44 -7.61
CA GLY A 107 -2.49 -3.11 -8.95
C GLY A 107 -1.94 -4.31 -9.71
N HIS A 108 -2.47 -5.51 -9.45
CA HIS A 108 -2.14 -6.71 -10.21
C HIS A 108 -2.85 -6.73 -11.59
N PHE A 109 -4.06 -6.22 -11.66
CA PHE A 109 -4.88 -6.27 -12.88
C PHE A 109 -5.01 -4.90 -13.55
N ASN A 110 -5.18 -4.92 -14.87
CA ASN A 110 -5.26 -3.71 -15.70
C ASN A 110 -6.41 -2.79 -15.26
N GLU A 111 -7.52 -3.35 -14.80
CA GLU A 111 -8.68 -2.59 -14.31
C GLU A 111 -8.31 -1.70 -13.11
N THR A 112 -7.47 -2.20 -12.21
CA THR A 112 -6.97 -1.41 -11.08
C THR A 112 -5.91 -0.42 -11.53
N VAL A 113 -4.95 -0.86 -12.36
CA VAL A 113 -3.83 0.00 -12.80
C VAL A 113 -4.31 1.17 -13.66
N SER A 114 -5.41 1.02 -14.40
CA SER A 114 -6.00 2.10 -15.19
C SER A 114 -6.97 3.01 -14.40
N ASP A 115 -7.28 2.67 -13.15
CA ASP A 115 -8.18 3.46 -12.31
C ASP A 115 -7.52 4.79 -11.91
N PRO A 116 -8.15 5.96 -12.18
CA PRO A 116 -7.57 7.26 -11.83
C PRO A 116 -7.23 7.41 -10.34
N ARG A 117 -7.99 6.75 -9.44
CA ARG A 117 -7.74 6.78 -7.99
C ARG A 117 -6.46 6.03 -7.63
N TYR A 118 -6.21 4.91 -8.29
CA TYR A 118 -4.96 4.15 -8.14
C TYR A 118 -3.77 4.95 -8.69
N LEU A 119 -3.92 5.55 -9.87
CA LEU A 119 -2.86 6.35 -10.47
C LEU A 119 -2.51 7.59 -9.61
N ASP A 120 -3.52 8.28 -9.05
CA ASP A 120 -3.29 9.39 -8.12
C ASP A 120 -2.56 8.92 -6.85
N LEU A 121 -2.97 7.78 -6.27
CA LEU A 121 -2.29 7.18 -5.11
C LEU A 121 -0.82 6.89 -5.38
N VAL A 122 -0.52 6.24 -6.51
CA VAL A 122 0.86 5.89 -6.89
C VAL A 122 1.70 7.14 -7.19
N ALA A 123 1.14 8.11 -7.90
CA ALA A 123 1.80 9.38 -8.19
C ALA A 123 2.17 10.14 -6.90
N ARG A 124 1.23 10.25 -5.96
CA ARG A 124 1.50 10.87 -4.65
C ARG A 124 2.54 10.09 -3.85
N GLY A 125 2.47 8.75 -3.87
CA GLY A 125 3.47 7.88 -3.22
C GLY A 125 4.87 8.11 -3.76
N LEU A 126 5.02 8.19 -5.08
CA LEU A 126 6.28 8.50 -5.75
C LEU A 126 6.79 9.90 -5.38
N LEU A 127 5.94 10.92 -5.46
CA LEU A 127 6.30 12.29 -5.10
C LEU A 127 6.73 12.39 -3.64
N TRP A 128 6.03 11.71 -2.74
CA TRP A 128 6.39 11.66 -1.33
C TRP A 128 7.75 10.99 -1.10
N ALA A 129 8.01 9.86 -1.75
CA ALA A 129 9.29 9.16 -1.65
C ALA A 129 10.46 10.03 -2.13
N CYS A 130 10.23 10.84 -3.18
CA CYS A 130 11.21 11.79 -3.71
C CYS A 130 11.29 13.13 -2.94
N GLY A 131 10.48 13.32 -1.88
CA GLY A 131 10.43 14.59 -1.15
C GLY A 131 9.78 15.73 -1.96
N LYS A 132 8.90 15.40 -2.92
CA LYS A 132 8.23 16.34 -3.83
C LYS A 132 6.72 16.43 -3.62
N LEU A 133 6.22 15.91 -2.49
CA LEU A 133 4.85 16.10 -2.00
C LEU A 133 4.92 16.89 -0.70
N ASP A 134 4.15 17.99 -0.61
CA ASP A 134 4.07 18.79 0.61
C ASP A 134 3.14 18.15 1.66
N ASP A 135 3.10 18.73 2.87
CA ASP A 135 2.27 18.22 3.97
C ASP A 135 0.77 18.35 3.73
N SER A 136 0.35 19.17 2.75
CA SER A 136 -1.05 19.29 2.33
C SER A 136 -1.47 18.21 1.33
N GLY A 137 -0.51 17.41 0.84
CA GLY A 137 -0.71 16.38 -0.19
C GLY A 137 -0.69 16.93 -1.61
N LYS A 138 -0.08 18.12 -1.81
CA LYS A 138 0.10 18.72 -3.13
C LYS A 138 1.54 18.55 -3.61
N PRO A 139 1.75 18.38 -4.92
CA PRO A 139 3.10 18.45 -5.48
C PRO A 139 3.76 19.80 -5.19
N VAL A 140 5.05 19.78 -4.84
CA VAL A 140 5.83 21.05 -4.76
C VAL A 140 5.97 21.67 -6.15
N ALA A 141 6.26 22.98 -6.18
CA ALA A 141 6.37 23.73 -7.44
C ALA A 141 7.27 23.02 -8.46
N GLY A 142 6.80 22.90 -9.70
CA GLY A 142 7.49 22.24 -10.80
C GLY A 142 7.30 20.70 -10.89
N TYR A 143 6.54 20.10 -9.97
CA TYR A 143 6.27 18.66 -9.95
C TYR A 143 4.78 18.31 -10.09
N GLY A 144 3.93 19.30 -10.25
CA GLY A 144 2.50 19.12 -10.57
C GLY A 144 2.25 18.99 -12.09
N PRO A 145 0.97 18.83 -12.48
CA PRO A 145 0.58 18.89 -13.88
C PRO A 145 1.04 20.19 -14.54
N ALA A 146 1.32 20.13 -15.85
CA ALA A 146 1.71 21.33 -16.59
C ALA A 146 0.66 22.44 -16.43
N GLY A 147 1.08 23.61 -15.91
CA GLY A 147 0.20 24.77 -15.69
C GLY A 147 -0.41 24.87 -14.28
N SER A 148 0.00 24.04 -13.32
CA SER A 148 -0.36 24.15 -11.90
C SER A 148 0.71 24.88 -11.09
#